data_98290ed8c70527f6942b9e1545a37387
#
_entry.id   98290ed8c70527f6942b9e1545a37387
#
_cell.length_a   1.000
_cell.length_b   1.000
_cell.length_c   1.000
_cell.angle_alpha   90.00
_cell.angle_beta   90.00
_cell.angle_gamma   90.00
#
_symmetry.space_group_name_H-M   'P 1'
#
loop_
_entity.id
_entity.type
_entity.pdbx_description
1 polymer ?
#
loop_
_entity_poly.entity_id
_entity_poly.type
_entity_poly.pdbx_seq_one_letter_code
_entity_poly.pdbx_strand_id
1 'polypeptide(L)'
;NEIEAMFSYMPRNSKIIKAYIEFFYHQLTEHIKDYLTVPYIPSSPLGDKPFSQNTADGVGDTHMWNVWHGLKPLNYYEKRYTRFLSEFGLESLPSMKAIKTFATESEFDLASDAFMSHQKCEGGNEKMMFYLKERFDAPIHFEDLPYLTGIVQADCIESATLHFRRNKGRCNGSVFWQFNDVWN
;
A
#
# COMPACT_ATOMS: atom_id res chain seq x y z
N ASN A 1 -7.93 -10.50 2.53
CA ASN A 1 -8.84 -10.10 1.46
C ASN A 1 -9.30 -8.65 1.68
N GLU A 2 -9.40 -7.87 0.64
CA GLU A 2 -9.77 -6.43 0.66
C GLU A 2 -11.20 -6.16 0.15
N ILE A 3 -12.01 -7.18 0.03
CA ILE A 3 -13.38 -7.07 -0.50
C ILE A 3 -14.20 -6.03 0.29
N GLU A 4 -13.99 -5.92 1.59
CA GLU A 4 -14.68 -4.94 2.42
C GLU A 4 -14.37 -3.49 2.04
N ALA A 5 -13.11 -3.20 1.74
CA ALA A 5 -12.72 -1.88 1.26
C ALA A 5 -13.30 -1.60 -0.13
N MET A 6 -13.18 -2.55 -1.06
CA MET A 6 -13.67 -2.41 -2.43
C MET A 6 -15.18 -2.22 -2.52
N PHE A 7 -15.96 -2.91 -1.69
CA PHE A 7 -17.42 -2.84 -1.70
C PHE A 7 -18.01 -1.98 -0.58
N SER A 8 -17.21 -1.11 0.03
CA SER A 8 -17.66 -0.23 1.12
C SER A 8 -18.82 0.70 0.76
N TYR A 9 -18.98 1.03 -0.53
CA TYR A 9 -20.04 1.85 -1.08
C TYR A 9 -21.39 1.10 -1.24
N MET A 10 -21.38 -0.24 -1.18
CA MET A 10 -22.60 -1.02 -1.38
C MET A 10 -23.55 -0.94 -0.17
N PRO A 11 -24.89 -0.97 -0.39
CA PRO A 11 -25.84 -1.05 0.71
C PRO A 11 -25.59 -2.28 1.60
N ARG A 12 -25.56 -2.09 2.91
CA ARG A 12 -25.28 -3.17 3.88
C ARG A 12 -26.27 -4.33 3.85
N ASN A 13 -27.47 -4.09 3.36
CA ASN A 13 -28.52 -5.11 3.19
C ASN A 13 -28.46 -5.85 1.86
N SER A 14 -27.51 -5.53 0.98
CA SER A 14 -27.37 -6.21 -0.31
C SER A 14 -27.11 -7.70 -0.13
N LYS A 15 -27.54 -8.52 -1.11
CA LYS A 15 -27.31 -9.97 -1.08
C LYS A 15 -25.81 -10.32 -1.07
N ILE A 16 -25.01 -9.54 -1.77
CA ILE A 16 -23.55 -9.73 -1.85
C ILE A 16 -22.90 -9.54 -0.48
N ILE A 17 -23.24 -8.43 0.22
CA ILE A 17 -22.71 -8.14 1.56
C ILE A 17 -23.11 -9.24 2.55
N LYS A 18 -24.37 -9.68 2.52
CA LYS A 18 -24.84 -10.76 3.39
C LYS A 18 -24.13 -12.08 3.10
N ALA A 19 -23.96 -12.43 1.84
CA ALA A 19 -23.24 -13.65 1.45
C ALA A 19 -21.76 -13.60 1.85
N TYR A 20 -21.12 -12.44 1.71
CA TYR A 20 -19.75 -12.24 2.16
C TYR A 20 -19.61 -12.44 3.68
N ILE A 21 -20.46 -11.79 4.47
CA ILE A 21 -20.44 -11.93 5.94
C ILE A 21 -20.68 -13.37 6.34
N GLU A 22 -21.70 -14.00 5.76
CA GLU A 22 -22.02 -15.40 6.04
C GLU A 22 -20.83 -16.31 5.75
N PHE A 23 -20.18 -16.15 4.59
CA PHE A 23 -19.05 -16.99 4.20
C PHE A 23 -17.80 -16.72 5.06
N PHE A 24 -17.30 -15.46 5.08
CA PHE A 24 -16.02 -15.15 5.71
C PHE A 24 -16.07 -15.05 7.23
N TYR A 25 -17.18 -14.56 7.81
CA TYR A 25 -17.27 -14.36 9.26
C TYR A 25 -17.91 -15.53 10.00
N HIS A 26 -18.66 -16.40 9.31
CA HIS A 26 -19.34 -17.52 9.94
C HIS A 26 -18.87 -18.87 9.40
N GLN A 27 -19.17 -19.20 8.14
CA GLN A 27 -18.92 -20.55 7.60
C GLN A 27 -17.43 -20.90 7.60
N LEU A 28 -16.58 -20.00 7.09
CA LEU A 28 -15.15 -20.26 7.03
C LEU A 28 -14.54 -20.31 8.43
N THR A 29 -14.96 -19.42 9.34
CA THR A 29 -14.51 -19.43 10.74
C THR A 29 -14.84 -20.77 11.40
N GLU A 30 -16.08 -21.25 11.27
CA GLU A 30 -16.49 -22.53 11.83
C GLU A 30 -15.75 -23.72 11.20
N HIS A 31 -15.52 -23.68 9.89
CA HIS A 31 -14.85 -24.77 9.19
C HIS A 31 -13.39 -24.94 9.59
N ILE A 32 -12.66 -23.83 9.79
CA ILE A 32 -11.21 -23.88 10.04
C ILE A 32 -10.81 -23.93 11.51
N LYS A 33 -11.73 -23.70 12.45
CA LYS A 33 -11.43 -23.65 13.89
C LYS A 33 -10.77 -24.92 14.42
N ASP A 34 -11.09 -26.07 13.83
CA ASP A 34 -10.55 -27.37 14.24
C ASP A 34 -9.19 -27.69 13.60
N TYR A 35 -8.75 -26.88 12.61
CA TYR A 35 -7.50 -27.06 11.87
C TYR A 35 -6.43 -26.02 12.20
N LEU A 36 -6.83 -24.86 12.75
CA LEU A 36 -5.91 -23.76 13.05
C LEU A 36 -5.76 -23.56 14.56
N THR A 37 -4.51 -23.41 14.98
CA THR A 37 -4.15 -23.03 16.36
C THR A 37 -4.03 -21.52 16.55
N VAL A 38 -4.13 -20.75 15.46
CA VAL A 38 -4.04 -19.29 15.45
C VAL A 38 -5.41 -18.67 15.18
N PRO A 39 -5.69 -17.45 15.66
CA PRO A 39 -6.92 -16.75 15.34
C PRO A 39 -7.10 -16.55 13.84
N TYR A 40 -8.29 -16.81 13.34
CA TYR A 40 -8.68 -16.46 11.98
C TYR A 40 -9.08 -14.99 11.88
N ILE A 41 -8.60 -14.32 10.85
CA ILE A 41 -8.93 -12.92 10.55
C ILE A 41 -9.65 -12.86 9.21
N PRO A 42 -10.93 -12.46 9.15
CA PRO A 42 -11.75 -12.59 7.95
C PRO A 42 -11.44 -11.56 6.86
N SER A 43 -10.81 -10.45 7.19
CA SER A 43 -10.48 -9.38 6.26
C SER A 43 -9.18 -8.68 6.63
N SER A 44 -8.53 -8.05 5.67
CA SER A 44 -7.46 -7.07 5.86
C SER A 44 -7.71 -5.90 4.89
N PRO A 45 -7.84 -4.64 5.36
CA PRO A 45 -7.85 -4.25 6.79
C PRO A 45 -9.10 -4.75 7.53
N LEU A 46 -8.94 -5.01 8.83
CA LEU A 46 -10.03 -5.44 9.70
C LEU A 46 -10.54 -4.28 10.55
N GLY A 47 -11.83 -3.98 10.45
CA GLY A 47 -12.52 -3.04 11.32
C GLY A 47 -13.16 -3.69 12.55
N ASP A 48 -13.83 -2.87 13.38
CA ASP A 48 -14.59 -3.33 14.53
C ASP A 48 -15.88 -4.10 14.16
N LYS A 49 -16.34 -3.93 12.93
CA LYS A 49 -17.51 -4.59 12.35
C LYS A 49 -17.25 -4.89 10.88
N PRO A 50 -17.92 -5.91 10.30
CA PRO A 50 -17.86 -6.15 8.87
C PRO A 50 -18.17 -4.88 8.06
N PHE A 51 -17.35 -4.57 7.07
CA PHE A 51 -17.46 -3.37 6.24
C PHE A 51 -17.39 -2.03 7.00
N SER A 52 -16.93 -2.01 8.25
CA SER A 52 -16.49 -0.77 8.85
C SER A 52 -15.12 -0.45 8.26
N GLN A 53 -15.02 0.64 7.52
CA GLN A 53 -13.71 1.08 7.02
C GLN A 53 -12.81 1.39 8.21
N ASN A 54 -11.77 0.62 8.37
CA ASN A 54 -10.81 0.89 9.41
C ASN A 54 -9.75 1.88 8.92
N THR A 55 -10.19 3.11 8.75
CA THR A 55 -9.29 4.26 8.67
C THR A 55 -8.93 4.76 10.09
N ALA A 56 -9.57 4.19 11.09
CA ALA A 56 -9.36 4.55 12.48
C ALA A 56 -8.22 3.72 13.07
N ASP A 57 -7.36 4.35 13.83
CA ASP A 57 -6.22 3.74 14.52
C ASP A 57 -6.63 2.81 15.68
N GLY A 58 -7.89 2.34 15.69
CA GLY A 58 -8.55 1.76 16.85
C GLY A 58 -8.44 0.25 17.02
N VAL A 59 -8.77 -0.51 16.00
CA VAL A 59 -8.98 -1.96 16.05
C VAL A 59 -8.40 -2.62 14.81
N GLY A 60 -7.87 -3.83 14.95
CA GLY A 60 -7.36 -4.62 13.85
C GLY A 60 -6.13 -4.04 13.19
N ASP A 61 -6.01 -4.32 11.92
CA ASP A 61 -4.94 -3.80 11.06
C ASP A 61 -5.42 -2.63 10.19
N THR A 62 -4.47 -1.87 9.67
CA THR A 62 -4.73 -0.67 8.87
C THR A 62 -3.94 -0.72 7.57
N HIS A 63 -4.60 -0.45 6.44
CA HIS A 63 -3.96 -0.08 5.19
C HIS A 63 -3.87 1.44 5.10
N MET A 64 -2.67 1.98 4.97
CA MET A 64 -2.46 3.44 5.00
C MET A 64 -1.93 3.96 3.67
N TRP A 65 -2.84 4.16 2.73
CA TRP A 65 -2.55 4.65 1.39
C TRP A 65 -2.75 6.17 1.20
N ASN A 66 -2.96 6.89 2.31
CA ASN A 66 -3.14 8.33 2.29
C ASN A 66 -1.91 9.08 1.74
N VAL A 67 -0.71 8.57 1.98
CA VAL A 67 0.51 9.11 1.38
C VAL A 67 0.48 8.80 -0.11
N TRP A 68 0.62 7.56 -0.53
CA TRP A 68 0.75 7.20 -1.94
C TRP A 68 -0.47 7.61 -2.79
N HIS A 69 -1.65 7.10 -2.47
CA HIS A 69 -2.85 7.39 -3.25
C HIS A 69 -3.46 8.76 -2.95
N GLY A 70 -3.34 9.21 -1.72
CA GLY A 70 -3.92 10.47 -1.27
C GLY A 70 -3.00 11.69 -1.36
N LEU A 71 -1.77 11.52 -1.86
CA LEU A 71 -0.75 12.56 -2.02
C LEU A 71 -0.52 13.38 -0.72
N LYS A 72 -0.66 12.74 0.45
CA LYS A 72 -0.32 13.38 1.71
C LYS A 72 1.21 13.43 1.89
N PRO A 73 1.74 14.45 2.56
CA PRO A 73 3.18 14.55 2.81
C PRO A 73 3.68 13.34 3.61
N LEU A 74 4.96 12.99 3.46
CA LEU A 74 5.55 11.79 4.09
C LEU A 74 5.38 11.77 5.62
N ASN A 75 5.41 12.93 6.27
CA ASN A 75 5.19 13.06 7.72
C ASN A 75 3.74 12.78 8.16
N TYR A 76 2.84 12.47 7.24
CA TYR A 76 1.48 12.07 7.58
C TYR A 76 1.45 10.84 8.50
N TYR A 77 2.39 9.90 8.32
CA TYR A 77 2.50 8.72 9.17
C TYR A 77 2.72 9.07 10.65
N GLU A 78 3.44 10.14 10.93
CA GLU A 78 3.75 10.58 12.30
C GLU A 78 2.51 11.05 13.09
N LYS A 79 1.41 11.30 12.41
CA LYS A 79 0.13 11.72 13.00
C LYS A 79 -0.83 10.56 13.23
N ARG A 80 -0.38 9.32 12.98
CA ARG A 80 -1.22 8.12 13.04
C ARG A 80 -0.69 7.13 14.08
N TYR A 81 -1.60 6.44 14.76
CA TYR A 81 -1.29 5.55 15.86
C TYR A 81 -2.10 4.24 15.75
N THR A 82 -1.95 3.56 14.63
CA THR A 82 -2.63 2.28 14.34
C THR A 82 -2.14 1.15 15.25
N ARG A 83 -2.91 0.09 15.37
CA ARG A 83 -2.56 -1.13 16.13
C ARG A 83 -1.58 -2.03 15.41
N PHE A 84 -1.77 -2.16 14.11
CA PHE A 84 -0.91 -2.88 13.20
C PHE A 84 -1.05 -2.24 11.81
N LEU A 85 0.05 -1.85 11.21
CA LEU A 85 0.08 -1.27 9.88
C LEU A 85 0.41 -2.38 8.88
N SER A 86 -0.60 -2.96 8.26
CA SER A 86 -0.44 -4.12 7.37
C SER A 86 -0.08 -3.76 5.94
N GLU A 87 -0.41 -2.52 5.51
CA GLU A 87 0.02 -1.99 4.22
C GLU A 87 0.29 -0.49 4.28
N PHE A 88 1.42 -0.11 3.73
CA PHE A 88 1.82 1.27 3.43
C PHE A 88 3.02 1.22 2.48
N GLY A 89 3.33 2.31 1.83
CA GLY A 89 4.51 2.38 0.99
C GLY A 89 4.46 3.49 -0.03
N LEU A 90 5.46 3.49 -0.90
CA LEU A 90 5.62 4.41 -1.99
C LEU A 90 6.40 3.70 -3.09
N GLU A 91 5.97 3.87 -4.33
CA GLU A 91 6.62 3.28 -5.49
C GLU A 91 7.90 4.02 -5.85
N SER A 92 8.88 3.30 -6.39
CA SER A 92 10.07 3.85 -7.03
C SER A 92 10.36 3.10 -8.31
N LEU A 93 11.15 3.70 -9.19
CA LEU A 93 11.62 3.01 -10.39
C LEU A 93 12.64 1.92 -10.02
N PRO A 94 12.67 0.81 -10.77
CA PRO A 94 13.70 -0.20 -10.64
C PRO A 94 15.06 0.34 -11.13
N SER A 95 16.14 -0.40 -10.89
CA SER A 95 17.47 0.02 -11.32
C SER A 95 17.55 0.20 -12.85
N MET A 96 18.47 1.06 -13.31
CA MET A 96 18.73 1.20 -14.76
C MET A 96 19.08 -0.13 -15.43
N LYS A 97 19.68 -1.07 -14.69
CA LYS A 97 19.94 -2.41 -15.21
C LYS A 97 18.64 -3.17 -15.51
N ALA A 98 17.65 -3.06 -14.64
CA ALA A 98 16.35 -3.67 -14.86
C ALA A 98 15.58 -2.94 -15.97
N ILE A 99 15.57 -1.61 -15.98
CA ILE A 99 14.92 -0.81 -17.03
C ILE A 99 15.40 -1.21 -18.43
N LYS A 100 16.70 -1.38 -18.63
CA LYS A 100 17.30 -1.81 -19.90
C LYS A 100 16.88 -3.21 -20.36
N THR A 101 16.18 -3.99 -19.55
CA THR A 101 15.62 -5.29 -19.98
C THR A 101 14.29 -5.17 -20.70
N PHE A 102 13.57 -4.06 -20.53
CA PHE A 102 12.24 -3.85 -21.13
C PHE A 102 12.10 -2.55 -21.92
N ALA A 103 13.06 -1.60 -21.83
CA ALA A 103 13.04 -0.34 -22.53
C ALA A 103 14.39 -0.03 -23.17
N THR A 104 14.36 0.55 -24.37
CA THR A 104 15.53 1.10 -25.08
C THR A 104 15.76 2.56 -24.68
N GLU A 105 16.94 3.12 -24.99
CA GLU A 105 17.26 4.52 -24.66
C GLU A 105 16.29 5.53 -25.28
N SER A 106 15.71 5.22 -26.45
CA SER A 106 14.69 6.06 -27.08
C SER A 106 13.33 6.05 -26.35
N GLU A 107 13.14 5.11 -25.43
CA GLU A 107 11.93 4.94 -24.62
C GLU A 107 12.12 5.40 -23.17
N PHE A 108 13.27 6.02 -22.83
CA PHE A 108 13.54 6.55 -21.49
C PHE A 108 12.69 7.79 -21.19
N ASP A 109 11.39 7.57 -21.14
CA ASP A 109 10.36 8.53 -20.79
C ASP A 109 9.25 7.78 -20.02
N LEU A 110 8.85 8.30 -18.86
CA LEU A 110 7.78 7.71 -18.05
C LEU A 110 6.42 7.67 -18.77
N ALA A 111 6.24 8.47 -19.82
CA ALA A 111 5.06 8.48 -20.66
C ALA A 111 5.17 7.52 -21.87
N SER A 112 6.31 6.87 -22.10
CA SER A 112 6.45 5.91 -23.19
C SER A 112 5.61 4.66 -22.98
N ASP A 113 5.24 3.98 -24.07
CA ASP A 113 4.44 2.74 -24.00
C ASP A 113 5.11 1.66 -23.15
N ALA A 114 6.44 1.58 -23.17
CA ALA A 114 7.20 0.66 -22.34
C ALA A 114 6.94 0.89 -20.85
N PHE A 115 7.06 2.14 -20.39
CA PHE A 115 6.82 2.48 -18.96
C PHE A 115 5.34 2.42 -18.59
N MET A 116 4.45 2.89 -19.46
CA MET A 116 3.01 2.83 -19.21
C MET A 116 2.50 1.39 -19.12
N SER A 117 3.07 0.46 -19.91
CA SER A 117 2.72 -0.97 -19.81
C SER A 117 3.20 -1.63 -18.51
N HIS A 118 4.29 -1.14 -17.92
CA HIS A 118 4.85 -1.62 -16.65
C HIS A 118 4.20 -0.97 -15.43
N GLN A 119 3.58 0.20 -15.58
CA GLN A 119 2.88 0.88 -14.50
C GLN A 119 1.53 0.22 -14.22
N LYS A 120 1.36 -0.34 -13.01
CA LYS A 120 0.11 -1.00 -12.58
C LYS A 120 -0.71 -0.20 -11.58
N CYS A 121 -0.16 0.91 -11.10
CA CYS A 121 -0.88 1.86 -10.27
C CYS A 121 -1.42 3.01 -11.13
N GLU A 122 -2.72 3.26 -11.06
CA GLU A 122 -3.32 4.43 -11.72
C GLU A 122 -2.62 5.72 -11.28
N GLY A 123 -2.06 6.47 -12.26
CA GLY A 123 -1.29 7.69 -12.00
C GLY A 123 0.01 7.46 -11.20
N GLY A 124 0.60 6.26 -11.23
CA GLY A 124 1.79 5.94 -10.44
C GLY A 124 3.00 6.77 -10.84
N ASN A 125 3.24 6.97 -12.14
CA ASN A 125 4.35 7.77 -12.63
C ASN A 125 4.24 9.24 -12.17
N GLU A 126 3.04 9.81 -12.25
CA GLU A 126 2.76 11.19 -11.79
C GLU A 126 2.93 11.31 -10.27
N LYS A 127 2.51 10.32 -9.51
CA LYS A 127 2.68 10.29 -8.05
C LYS A 127 4.15 10.19 -7.65
N MET A 128 4.95 9.36 -8.32
CA MET A 128 6.40 9.31 -8.10
C MET A 128 7.02 10.68 -8.35
N MET A 129 6.68 11.31 -9.48
CA MET A 129 7.20 12.64 -9.83
C MET A 129 6.72 13.74 -8.90
N PHE A 130 5.50 13.62 -8.33
CA PHE A 130 5.01 14.54 -7.30
C PHE A 130 5.94 14.53 -6.09
N TYR A 131 6.21 13.36 -5.50
CA TYR A 131 7.08 13.24 -4.31
C TYR A 131 8.54 13.56 -4.62
N LEU A 132 9.00 13.25 -5.82
CA LEU A 132 10.35 13.59 -6.24
C LEU A 132 10.57 15.11 -6.27
N LYS A 133 9.61 15.87 -6.83
CA LYS A 133 9.66 17.34 -6.92
C LYS A 133 9.55 18.05 -5.57
N GLU A 134 9.00 17.40 -4.55
CA GLU A 134 9.01 17.93 -3.19
C GLU A 134 10.40 17.88 -2.53
N ARG A 135 11.32 17.10 -3.09
CA ARG A 135 12.64 16.81 -2.50
C ARG A 135 13.81 17.33 -3.33
N PHE A 136 13.66 17.33 -4.63
CA PHE A 136 14.74 17.61 -5.57
C PHE A 136 14.33 18.66 -6.59
N ASP A 137 15.24 19.61 -6.85
CA ASP A 137 15.05 20.64 -7.87
C ASP A 137 15.22 20.04 -9.28
N ALA A 138 14.49 20.60 -10.24
CA ALA A 138 14.64 20.27 -11.66
C ALA A 138 15.80 21.09 -12.30
N PRO A 139 16.40 20.65 -13.43
CA PRO A 139 16.06 19.47 -14.19
C PRO A 139 16.64 18.18 -13.64
N ILE A 140 15.92 17.07 -13.80
CA ILE A 140 16.37 15.73 -13.42
C ILE A 140 16.48 14.91 -14.71
N HIS A 141 17.64 14.31 -14.94
CA HIS A 141 17.83 13.41 -16.06
C HIS A 141 17.15 12.07 -15.79
N PHE A 142 16.70 11.39 -16.86
CA PHE A 142 15.99 10.12 -16.71
C PHE A 142 16.81 9.08 -15.96
N GLU A 143 18.10 9.00 -16.23
CA GLU A 143 19.03 8.04 -15.62
C GLU A 143 19.18 8.22 -14.10
N ASP A 144 18.88 9.41 -13.58
CA ASP A 144 18.92 9.71 -12.16
C ASP A 144 17.61 9.30 -11.44
N LEU A 145 16.51 9.18 -12.20
CA LEU A 145 15.18 8.90 -11.62
C LEU A 145 15.14 7.62 -10.76
N PRO A 146 15.74 6.49 -11.17
CA PRO A 146 15.72 5.28 -10.34
C PRO A 146 16.36 5.48 -8.96
N TYR A 147 17.48 6.19 -8.92
CA TYR A 147 18.18 6.48 -7.68
C TYR A 147 17.39 7.48 -6.81
N LEU A 148 16.94 8.56 -7.39
CA LEU A 148 16.24 9.63 -6.66
C LEU A 148 14.85 9.19 -6.16
N THR A 149 14.08 8.46 -6.98
CA THR A 149 12.81 7.87 -6.52
C THR A 149 13.02 6.82 -5.43
N GLY A 150 14.12 6.05 -5.52
CA GLY A 150 14.53 5.11 -4.50
C GLY A 150 14.85 5.78 -3.16
N ILE A 151 15.51 6.95 -3.15
CA ILE A 151 15.73 7.74 -1.93
C ILE A 151 14.39 8.18 -1.33
N VAL A 152 13.47 8.69 -2.13
CA VAL A 152 12.15 9.13 -1.64
C VAL A 152 11.37 7.95 -1.06
N GLN A 153 11.40 6.78 -1.71
CA GLN A 153 10.80 5.56 -1.20
C GLN A 153 11.43 5.14 0.13
N ALA A 154 12.75 5.14 0.22
CA ALA A 154 13.48 4.79 1.43
C ALA A 154 13.11 5.70 2.60
N ASP A 155 13.08 7.00 2.41
CA ASP A 155 12.69 7.98 3.42
C ASP A 155 11.23 7.77 3.88
N CYS A 156 10.34 7.46 2.96
CA CYS A 156 8.94 7.16 3.26
C CYS A 156 8.84 5.92 4.18
N ILE A 157 9.46 4.82 3.79
CA ILE A 157 9.41 3.55 4.53
C ILE A 157 10.12 3.69 5.87
N GLU A 158 11.28 4.34 5.91
CA GLU A 158 12.02 4.56 7.15
C GLU A 158 11.23 5.42 8.14
N SER A 159 10.73 6.57 7.71
CA SER A 159 9.96 7.48 8.56
C SER A 159 8.75 6.78 9.19
N ALA A 160 7.96 6.08 8.38
CA ALA A 160 6.81 5.32 8.86
C ALA A 160 7.23 4.20 9.82
N THR A 161 8.21 3.38 9.45
CA THR A 161 8.68 2.26 10.27
C THR A 161 9.22 2.73 11.61
N LEU A 162 10.04 3.78 11.63
CA LEU A 162 10.59 4.34 12.86
C LEU A 162 9.50 4.94 13.75
N HIS A 163 8.51 5.62 13.17
CA HIS A 163 7.37 6.15 13.93
C HIS A 163 6.59 5.03 14.62
N PHE A 164 6.16 4.01 13.88
CA PHE A 164 5.38 2.91 14.44
C PHE A 164 6.19 2.07 15.43
N ARG A 165 7.49 1.90 15.20
CA ARG A 165 8.40 1.21 16.10
C ARG A 165 8.60 1.96 17.42
N ARG A 166 8.69 3.30 17.40
CA ARG A 166 8.72 4.13 18.62
C ARG A 166 7.45 4.03 19.43
N ASN A 167 6.33 3.71 18.79
CA ASN A 167 5.03 3.53 19.40
C ASN A 167 4.71 2.05 19.72
N LYS A 168 5.73 1.22 19.96
CA LYS A 168 5.58 -0.17 20.39
C LYS A 168 4.69 -0.27 21.63
N GLY A 169 3.78 -1.24 21.66
CA GLY A 169 2.75 -1.37 22.68
C GLY A 169 1.41 -0.77 22.22
N ARG A 170 1.44 0.32 21.47
CA ARG A 170 0.27 0.78 20.70
C ARG A 170 0.26 0.13 19.32
N CYS A 171 1.33 0.27 18.55
CA CYS A 171 1.54 -0.41 17.27
C CYS A 171 2.50 -1.59 17.47
N ASN A 172 2.08 -2.80 17.12
CA ASN A 172 2.86 -4.02 17.32
C ASN A 172 3.44 -4.60 16.05
N GLY A 173 3.32 -3.89 14.91
CA GLY A 173 3.95 -4.27 13.66
C GLY A 173 3.61 -3.33 12.52
N SER A 174 4.51 -3.34 11.53
CA SER A 174 4.29 -2.68 10.25
C SER A 174 4.84 -3.55 9.13
N VAL A 175 4.11 -3.64 8.04
CA VAL A 175 4.47 -4.38 6.82
C VAL A 175 4.30 -3.44 5.64
N PHE A 176 5.39 -3.16 4.93
CA PHE A 176 5.28 -2.30 3.77
C PHE A 176 4.84 -3.09 2.53
N TRP A 177 4.10 -2.45 1.68
CA TRP A 177 3.68 -2.94 0.40
C TRP A 177 4.44 -2.23 -0.71
N GLN A 178 5.31 -2.94 -1.50
CA GLN A 178 5.66 -4.34 -1.23
C GLN A 178 7.13 -4.58 -1.60
N PHE A 179 7.68 -5.68 -1.13
CA PHE A 179 9.09 -6.01 -1.34
C PHE A 179 9.38 -6.56 -2.74
N ASN A 180 8.46 -7.32 -3.29
CA ASN A 180 8.63 -8.03 -4.56
C ASN A 180 7.83 -7.39 -5.70
N ASP A 181 8.32 -7.59 -6.91
CA ASP A 181 7.67 -7.24 -8.16
C ASP A 181 7.15 -8.48 -8.90
N VAL A 182 6.27 -8.27 -9.90
CA VAL A 182 5.73 -9.33 -10.74
C VAL A 182 6.54 -9.53 -12.03
N TRP A 183 7.39 -8.58 -12.37
CA TRP A 183 8.31 -8.57 -13.52
C TRP A 183 9.47 -7.61 -13.30
N ASN A 184 10.40 -7.59 -14.29
CA ASN A 184 11.61 -6.77 -14.24
C ASN A 184 11.30 -5.28 -14.36
#